data_e963a9a68fd38da218bb0b2380e29928
#
_entry.id   e963a9a68fd38da218bb0b2380e29928
#
_cell.length_a   1.000
_cell.length_b   1.000
_cell.length_c   1.000
_cell.angle_alpha   90.00
_cell.angle_beta   90.00
_cell.angle_gamma   90.00
#
_symmetry.space_group_name_H-M   'P 1'
#
loop_
_entity.id
_entity.type
_entity.pdbx_description
1 polymer ?
#
loop_
_entity_poly.entity_id
_entity_poly.type
_entity_poly.pdbx_seq_one_letter_code
_entity_poly.pdbx_strand_id
1 'polypeptide(L)'
;MKKIYFLSGLPRSGSTVLAALLQQHPEMHTTATSGLLDMLVGTLKAWADSISQQSSTQDNTVQEKEIQRVLKAICESKYADIDKPVILDKARSWASEVNMPTMYNVLGYKPKIIATVRNVEDCVASMVRVAKPDNLTEFLRTSDLVDHVKQSYQTLLGAHNFSQECIHYVEYEDLVSKPEEVLRGIEEFLELTPHTYDLNNIDASNLQEKDEEVWQVQGLHNVRKKLKKADTQSAEDTLEHMYRGFVQPRFWRGEQTSNLPVHQLDIMLSQGLMGNLDEAAKIGDELGFREPLNDRAAFNRGWYEIRRGNLLDGHKLIFRGRHESVFGNPPPRVPTPMWDGVSKGTILLNMEGGLGDQIHCAGMIRYMVKKGCDVIVACSGSLATLFRDMPGVRAVVQQEAAFGIVHDFWV
;
A
#
# COMPACT_ATOMS: atom_id res chain seq x y z
N MET A 1 -7.66 0.35 34.57
CA MET A 1 -7.05 0.26 33.22
C MET A 1 -7.78 1.21 32.29
N LYS A 2 -7.07 2.03 31.50
CA LYS A 2 -7.67 2.92 30.50
C LYS A 2 -8.30 2.09 29.39
N LYS A 3 -9.44 2.53 28.85
CA LYS A 3 -10.01 1.95 27.64
C LYS A 3 -9.24 2.47 26.43
N ILE A 4 -8.73 1.58 25.59
CA ILE A 4 -8.03 1.94 24.36
C ILE A 4 -8.93 1.57 23.19
N TYR A 5 -9.31 2.57 22.40
CA TYR A 5 -10.03 2.46 21.16
C TYR A 5 -9.15 2.93 20.00
N PHE A 6 -9.53 2.68 18.78
CA PHE A 6 -8.67 2.83 17.63
C PHE A 6 -9.29 3.70 16.55
N LEU A 7 -8.46 4.53 15.94
CA LEU A 7 -8.84 5.33 14.78
C LEU A 7 -8.02 4.88 13.58
N SER A 8 -8.73 4.45 12.57
CA SER A 8 -8.20 3.96 11.29
C SER A 8 -8.88 4.67 10.13
N GLY A 9 -8.66 4.22 8.92
CA GLY A 9 -9.40 4.66 7.74
C GLY A 9 -8.52 5.00 6.54
N LEU A 10 -9.18 5.49 5.50
CA LEU A 10 -8.51 5.82 4.24
C LEU A 10 -7.68 7.11 4.37
N PRO A 11 -6.58 7.24 3.63
CA PRO A 11 -5.89 8.51 3.49
C PRO A 11 -6.84 9.58 2.94
N ARG A 12 -6.74 10.81 3.45
CA ARG A 12 -7.57 11.96 3.00
C ARG A 12 -9.08 11.83 3.26
N SER A 13 -9.48 10.95 4.14
CA SER A 13 -10.89 10.76 4.56
C SER A 13 -11.27 11.56 5.81
N GLY A 14 -10.41 12.47 6.29
CA GLY A 14 -10.73 13.36 7.41
C GLY A 14 -10.36 12.84 8.80
N SER A 15 -9.52 11.80 8.92
CA SER A 15 -9.12 11.23 10.22
C SER A 15 -8.48 12.24 11.17
N THR A 16 -7.68 13.18 10.68
CA THR A 16 -7.03 14.21 11.51
C THR A 16 -8.04 15.23 12.04
N VAL A 17 -8.99 15.65 11.22
CA VAL A 17 -10.05 16.58 11.68
C VAL A 17 -11.00 15.88 12.66
N LEU A 18 -11.31 14.62 12.44
CA LEU A 18 -12.12 13.82 13.38
C LEU A 18 -11.40 13.65 14.73
N ALA A 19 -10.10 13.30 14.70
CA ALA A 19 -9.31 13.20 15.93
C ALA A 19 -9.28 14.53 16.71
N ALA A 20 -9.12 15.66 16.01
CA ALA A 20 -9.12 16.99 16.63
C ALA A 20 -10.50 17.37 17.23
N LEU A 21 -11.60 16.95 16.60
CA LEU A 21 -12.93 17.12 17.18
C LEU A 21 -13.10 16.25 18.43
N LEU A 22 -12.80 14.96 18.35
CA LEU A 22 -12.95 14.02 19.46
C LEU A 22 -12.04 14.35 20.65
N GLN A 23 -10.93 15.05 20.44
CA GLN A 23 -10.06 15.53 21.51
C GLN A 23 -10.74 16.56 22.43
N GLN A 24 -11.80 17.22 21.98
CA GLN A 24 -12.59 18.13 22.79
C GLN A 24 -13.41 17.38 23.88
N HIS A 25 -13.62 16.08 23.70
CA HIS A 25 -14.38 15.28 24.67
C HIS A 25 -13.62 15.16 25.99
N PRO A 26 -14.30 15.43 27.16
CA PRO A 26 -13.62 15.48 28.46
C PRO A 26 -13.01 14.15 28.89
N GLU A 27 -13.56 13.03 28.45
CA GLU A 27 -13.07 11.68 28.80
C GLU A 27 -12.00 11.15 27.84
N MET A 28 -11.78 11.79 26.68
CA MET A 28 -10.97 11.21 25.60
C MET A 28 -9.65 11.93 25.40
N HIS A 29 -8.61 11.15 25.15
CA HIS A 29 -7.35 11.60 24.60
C HIS A 29 -7.19 10.98 23.21
N THR A 30 -6.93 11.80 22.19
CA THR A 30 -6.65 11.35 20.82
C THR A 30 -5.18 11.49 20.50
N THR A 31 -4.64 10.60 19.66
CA THR A 31 -3.25 10.69 19.23
C THR A 31 -3.15 11.11 17.77
N ALA A 32 -2.03 11.72 17.38
CA ALA A 32 -1.50 11.58 16.02
C ALA A 32 -1.12 10.10 15.80
N THR A 33 -0.50 9.75 14.69
CA THR A 33 0.02 8.38 14.49
C THR A 33 0.98 8.03 15.61
N SER A 34 0.59 7.04 16.44
CA SER A 34 1.17 6.87 17.77
C SER A 34 2.41 5.99 17.83
N GLY A 35 2.66 5.18 16.80
CA GLY A 35 3.66 4.12 16.81
C GLY A 35 3.36 2.95 17.76
N LEU A 36 2.19 2.92 18.44
CA LEU A 36 1.82 1.79 19.32
C LEU A 36 1.74 0.48 18.53
N LEU A 37 1.13 0.52 17.36
CA LEU A 37 1.02 -0.66 16.49
C LEU A 37 2.39 -1.22 16.13
N ASP A 38 3.34 -0.36 15.77
CA ASP A 38 4.71 -0.76 15.40
C ASP A 38 5.44 -1.40 16.59
N MET A 39 5.24 -0.87 17.79
CA MET A 39 5.79 -1.46 19.03
C MET A 39 5.22 -2.86 19.29
N LEU A 40 3.91 -3.04 19.11
CA LEU A 40 3.24 -4.34 19.32
C LEU A 40 3.69 -5.37 18.28
N VAL A 41 3.67 -5.00 16.99
CA VAL A 41 4.07 -5.88 15.89
C VAL A 41 5.56 -6.21 15.96
N GLY A 42 6.42 -5.22 16.25
CA GLY A 42 7.85 -5.44 16.45
C GLY A 42 8.14 -6.39 17.62
N THR A 43 7.41 -6.24 18.72
CA THR A 43 7.54 -7.14 19.89
C THR A 43 7.09 -8.56 19.57
N LEU A 44 5.95 -8.72 18.87
CA LEU A 44 5.46 -10.03 18.43
C LEU A 44 6.45 -10.72 17.50
N LYS A 45 7.02 -9.99 16.56
CA LYS A 45 8.03 -10.51 15.65
C LYS A 45 9.29 -10.96 16.40
N ALA A 46 9.83 -10.13 17.28
CA ALA A 46 10.99 -10.48 18.10
C ALA A 46 10.72 -11.69 18.99
N TRP A 47 9.52 -11.79 19.55
CA TRP A 47 9.11 -12.95 20.33
C TRP A 47 9.03 -14.22 19.49
N ALA A 48 8.39 -14.17 18.30
CA ALA A 48 8.30 -15.31 17.39
C ALA A 48 9.69 -15.80 16.94
N ASP A 49 10.59 -14.86 16.62
CA ASP A 49 11.97 -15.17 16.26
C ASP A 49 12.72 -15.82 17.43
N SER A 50 12.49 -15.38 18.68
CA SER A 50 13.12 -15.95 19.87
C SER A 50 12.65 -17.37 20.16
N ILE A 51 11.35 -17.65 19.99
CA ILE A 51 10.79 -19.00 20.19
C ILE A 51 11.39 -20.00 19.21
N SER A 52 11.60 -19.61 17.96
CA SER A 52 12.20 -20.47 16.95
C SER A 52 13.63 -20.92 17.30
N GLN A 53 14.30 -20.20 18.20
CA GLN A 53 15.65 -20.46 18.66
C GLN A 53 15.70 -21.19 20.04
N GLN A 54 14.58 -21.23 20.76
CA GLN A 54 14.50 -21.88 22.07
C GLN A 54 14.19 -23.37 21.95
N SER A 55 14.71 -24.15 22.90
CA SER A 55 14.47 -25.59 22.96
C SER A 55 12.98 -25.90 23.14
N SER A 56 12.50 -26.93 22.46
CA SER A 56 11.11 -27.41 22.36
C SER A 56 10.46 -27.90 23.68
N THR A 57 11.02 -27.57 24.83
CA THR A 57 10.59 -28.09 26.15
C THR A 57 9.63 -27.18 26.92
N GLN A 58 9.35 -25.97 26.44
CA GLN A 58 8.36 -25.08 27.06
C GLN A 58 6.96 -25.26 26.46
N ASP A 59 5.96 -25.29 27.34
CA ASP A 59 4.55 -25.36 26.93
C ASP A 59 4.15 -24.07 26.19
N ASN A 60 3.69 -24.21 24.97
CA ASN A 60 3.26 -23.10 24.09
C ASN A 60 2.23 -22.19 24.75
N THR A 61 1.34 -22.75 25.60
CA THR A 61 0.31 -21.97 26.32
C THR A 61 0.91 -21.03 27.37
N VAL A 62 2.06 -21.36 27.95
CA VAL A 62 2.77 -20.48 28.90
C VAL A 62 3.40 -19.31 28.12
N GLN A 63 4.02 -19.60 27.00
CA GLN A 63 4.66 -18.60 26.14
C GLN A 63 3.65 -17.60 25.57
N GLU A 64 2.47 -18.08 25.14
CA GLU A 64 1.38 -17.20 24.66
C GLU A 64 0.88 -16.25 25.75
N LYS A 65 0.74 -16.72 26.98
CA LYS A 65 0.35 -15.87 28.13
C LYS A 65 1.43 -14.86 28.51
N GLU A 66 2.68 -15.20 28.32
CA GLU A 66 3.80 -14.27 28.55
C GLU A 66 3.77 -13.12 27.56
N ILE A 67 3.70 -13.41 26.27
CA ILE A 67 3.67 -12.36 25.25
C ILE A 67 2.44 -11.47 25.40
N GLN A 68 1.25 -12.03 25.70
CA GLN A 68 0.05 -11.25 25.97
C GLN A 68 0.25 -10.26 27.13
N ARG A 69 0.90 -10.67 28.22
CA ARG A 69 1.23 -9.77 29.34
C ARG A 69 2.18 -8.66 28.95
N VAL A 70 3.21 -8.98 28.12
CA VAL A 70 4.17 -7.99 27.63
C VAL A 70 3.47 -6.96 26.75
N LEU A 71 2.67 -7.41 25.78
CA LEU A 71 1.95 -6.51 24.89
C LEU A 71 0.95 -5.61 25.64
N LYS A 72 0.27 -6.17 26.63
CA LYS A 72 -0.62 -5.39 27.51
C LYS A 72 0.14 -4.35 28.30
N ALA A 73 1.30 -4.70 28.86
CA ALA A 73 2.16 -3.76 29.58
C ALA A 73 2.67 -2.63 28.69
N ILE A 74 2.96 -2.90 27.42
CA ILE A 74 3.31 -1.86 26.43
C ILE A 74 2.17 -0.86 26.28
N CYS A 75 0.94 -1.35 26.09
CA CYS A 75 -0.23 -0.48 25.97
C CYS A 75 -0.47 0.37 27.21
N GLU A 76 -0.38 -0.24 28.38
CA GLU A 76 -0.60 0.44 29.68
C GLU A 76 0.49 1.50 29.95
N SER A 77 1.74 1.15 29.71
CA SER A 77 2.88 2.03 29.95
C SER A 77 2.91 3.22 29.01
N LYS A 78 2.58 3.01 27.73
CA LYS A 78 2.57 4.09 26.72
C LYS A 78 1.67 5.25 27.11
N TYR A 79 0.54 4.98 27.74
CA TYR A 79 -0.47 5.98 28.12
C TYR A 79 -0.55 6.20 29.64
N ALA A 80 0.45 5.79 30.40
CA ALA A 80 0.44 5.90 31.87
C ALA A 80 0.22 7.34 32.35
N ASP A 81 0.88 8.30 31.71
CA ASP A 81 0.87 9.72 32.10
C ASP A 81 -0.33 10.53 31.57
N ILE A 82 -1.24 9.89 30.82
CA ILE A 82 -2.45 10.56 30.32
C ILE A 82 -3.57 10.47 31.36
N ASP A 83 -4.13 11.58 31.81
CA ASP A 83 -5.20 11.60 32.83
C ASP A 83 -6.60 11.21 32.32
N LYS A 84 -6.77 11.05 31.00
CA LYS A 84 -8.05 10.68 30.42
C LYS A 84 -8.33 9.18 30.53
N PRO A 85 -9.57 8.76 30.84
CA PRO A 85 -9.92 7.35 30.98
C PRO A 85 -9.98 6.59 29.65
N VAL A 86 -10.16 7.31 28.53
CA VAL A 86 -10.29 6.76 27.18
C VAL A 86 -9.17 7.29 26.29
N ILE A 87 -8.50 6.37 25.63
CA ILE A 87 -7.50 6.67 24.59
C ILE A 87 -8.07 6.29 23.23
N LEU A 88 -8.02 7.19 22.28
CA LEU A 88 -8.27 6.90 20.87
C LEU A 88 -6.92 6.92 20.12
N ASP A 89 -6.35 5.76 19.93
CA ASP A 89 -5.07 5.58 19.28
C ASP A 89 -5.22 5.57 17.76
N LYS A 90 -4.47 6.43 17.08
CA LYS A 90 -4.53 6.55 15.63
C LYS A 90 -3.39 5.78 14.97
N ALA A 91 -3.74 4.81 14.16
CA ALA A 91 -2.87 4.21 13.15
C ALA A 91 -3.73 3.60 12.04
N ARG A 92 -3.31 3.77 10.81
CA ARG A 92 -4.08 3.39 9.64
C ARG A 92 -4.36 1.89 9.59
N SER A 93 -3.39 1.09 9.95
CA SER A 93 -3.46 -0.39 9.92
C SER A 93 -4.16 -1.02 11.14
N TRP A 94 -4.78 -0.24 12.03
CA TRP A 94 -5.61 -0.83 13.09
C TRP A 94 -6.78 -1.64 12.51
N ALA A 95 -7.49 -1.11 11.53
CA ALA A 95 -8.50 -1.86 10.80
C ALA A 95 -7.85 -2.76 9.76
N SER A 96 -7.34 -3.90 10.18
CA SER A 96 -6.76 -4.92 9.31
C SER A 96 -7.08 -6.31 9.86
N GLU A 97 -7.36 -7.26 8.99
CA GLU A 97 -7.62 -8.66 9.36
C GLU A 97 -6.46 -9.31 10.14
N VAL A 98 -5.24 -8.80 9.94
CA VAL A 98 -4.03 -9.28 10.63
C VAL A 98 -3.91 -8.70 12.04
N ASN A 99 -4.24 -7.43 12.24
CA ASN A 99 -4.03 -6.75 13.51
C ASN A 99 -5.21 -6.89 14.49
N MET A 100 -6.44 -7.04 13.99
CA MET A 100 -7.63 -7.15 14.83
C MET A 100 -7.59 -8.35 15.80
N PRO A 101 -7.17 -9.56 15.40
CA PRO A 101 -7.00 -10.68 16.32
C PRO A 101 -5.99 -10.40 17.44
N THR A 102 -4.87 -9.75 17.08
CA THR A 102 -3.83 -9.35 18.05
C THR A 102 -4.39 -8.38 19.09
N MET A 103 -5.14 -7.36 18.64
CA MET A 103 -5.78 -6.39 19.52
C MET A 103 -6.74 -7.07 20.50
N TYR A 104 -7.56 -8.00 20.04
CA TYR A 104 -8.46 -8.76 20.89
C TYR A 104 -7.70 -9.53 21.98
N ASN A 105 -6.65 -10.24 21.60
CA ASN A 105 -5.82 -11.01 22.53
C ASN A 105 -5.10 -10.13 23.56
N VAL A 106 -4.64 -8.95 23.16
CA VAL A 106 -3.93 -8.00 24.02
C VAL A 106 -4.88 -7.31 25.01
N LEU A 107 -6.03 -6.86 24.52
CA LEU A 107 -6.96 -6.05 25.31
C LEU A 107 -7.86 -6.91 26.19
N GLY A 108 -8.17 -8.14 25.77
CA GLY A 108 -9.12 -9.03 26.46
C GLY A 108 -10.59 -8.63 26.23
N TYR A 109 -10.87 -7.71 25.32
CA TYR A 109 -12.21 -7.32 24.86
C TYR A 109 -12.20 -7.05 23.36
N LYS A 110 -13.38 -7.06 22.73
CA LYS A 110 -13.49 -6.76 21.28
C LYS A 110 -13.00 -5.35 21.01
N PRO A 111 -12.05 -5.16 20.07
CA PRO A 111 -11.59 -3.82 19.71
C PRO A 111 -12.74 -2.99 19.10
N LYS A 112 -12.84 -1.74 19.49
CA LYS A 112 -13.72 -0.76 18.85
C LYS A 112 -12.87 0.16 17.99
N ILE A 113 -13.15 0.15 16.69
CA ILE A 113 -12.36 0.87 15.68
C ILE A 113 -13.28 1.88 14.99
N ILE A 114 -12.91 3.14 15.01
CA ILE A 114 -13.52 4.15 14.14
C ILE A 114 -12.73 4.15 12.85
N ALA A 115 -13.38 3.97 11.71
CA ALA A 115 -12.74 4.01 10.41
C ALA A 115 -13.30 5.15 9.56
N THR A 116 -12.47 6.17 9.31
CA THR A 116 -12.87 7.24 8.41
C THR A 116 -12.77 6.77 6.96
N VAL A 117 -13.84 6.98 6.19
CA VAL A 117 -13.95 6.52 4.80
C VAL A 117 -14.39 7.66 3.89
N ARG A 118 -14.06 7.50 2.63
CA ARG A 118 -14.39 8.40 1.54
C ARG A 118 -14.27 7.62 0.23
N ASN A 119 -14.92 8.08 -0.86
CA ASN A 119 -14.69 7.48 -2.16
C ASN A 119 -13.19 7.47 -2.48
N VAL A 120 -12.68 6.36 -3.01
CA VAL A 120 -11.24 6.19 -3.28
C VAL A 120 -10.76 7.23 -4.28
N GLU A 121 -11.53 7.49 -5.33
CA GLU A 121 -11.25 8.52 -6.33
C GLU A 121 -11.15 9.92 -5.71
N ASP A 122 -11.98 10.24 -4.72
CA ASP A 122 -11.90 11.51 -3.99
C ASP A 122 -10.65 11.61 -3.10
N CYS A 123 -10.23 10.48 -2.51
CA CYS A 123 -8.98 10.39 -1.75
C CYS A 123 -7.78 10.66 -2.66
N VAL A 124 -7.72 9.98 -3.81
CA VAL A 124 -6.64 10.13 -4.79
C VAL A 124 -6.62 11.55 -5.38
N ALA A 125 -7.77 12.09 -5.77
CA ALA A 125 -7.86 13.47 -6.25
C ALA A 125 -7.40 14.49 -5.18
N SER A 126 -7.69 14.22 -3.90
CA SER A 126 -7.16 15.04 -2.80
C SER A 126 -5.64 14.95 -2.67
N MET A 127 -5.03 13.77 -2.92
CA MET A 127 -3.56 13.64 -2.97
C MET A 127 -2.96 14.44 -4.12
N VAL A 128 -3.52 14.32 -5.32
CA VAL A 128 -3.08 15.09 -6.51
C VAL A 128 -3.09 16.59 -6.23
N ARG A 129 -4.19 17.11 -5.64
CA ARG A 129 -4.31 18.54 -5.32
C ARG A 129 -3.27 19.03 -4.31
N VAL A 130 -2.83 18.19 -3.39
CA VAL A 130 -1.82 18.54 -2.39
C VAL A 130 -0.41 18.37 -2.97
N ALA A 131 -0.15 17.29 -3.65
CA ALA A 131 1.15 16.98 -4.24
C ALA A 131 1.49 17.86 -5.45
N LYS A 132 0.48 18.29 -6.21
CA LYS A 132 0.61 19.12 -7.43
C LYS A 132 1.70 18.62 -8.38
N PRO A 133 1.59 17.36 -8.86
CA PRO A 133 2.62 16.77 -9.69
C PRO A 133 2.71 17.47 -11.06
N ASP A 134 3.92 17.58 -11.59
CA ASP A 134 4.16 18.12 -12.94
C ASP A 134 3.62 17.18 -14.03
N ASN A 135 3.65 15.87 -13.77
CA ASN A 135 3.11 14.83 -14.66
C ASN A 135 2.06 13.99 -13.92
N LEU A 136 0.79 14.26 -14.19
CA LEU A 136 -0.33 13.58 -13.55
C LEU A 136 -0.33 12.07 -13.83
N THR A 137 -0.11 11.67 -15.08
CA THR A 137 -0.15 10.25 -15.47
C THR A 137 0.93 9.45 -14.77
N GLU A 138 2.14 9.96 -14.72
CA GLU A 138 3.26 9.32 -14.04
C GLU A 138 3.01 9.24 -12.53
N PHE A 139 2.58 10.34 -11.92
CA PHE A 139 2.25 10.38 -10.50
C PHE A 139 1.18 9.33 -10.12
N LEU A 140 0.10 9.23 -10.88
CA LEU A 140 -0.97 8.27 -10.59
C LEU A 140 -0.53 6.81 -10.78
N ARG A 141 0.53 6.56 -11.55
CA ARG A 141 1.06 5.22 -11.80
C ARG A 141 2.15 4.79 -10.82
N THR A 142 2.98 5.71 -10.35
CA THR A 142 4.23 5.39 -9.66
C THR A 142 4.34 5.97 -8.25
N SER A 143 3.35 6.77 -7.83
CA SER A 143 3.42 7.42 -6.52
C SER A 143 3.03 6.49 -5.38
N ASP A 144 3.92 6.34 -4.42
CA ASP A 144 3.65 5.63 -3.17
C ASP A 144 2.43 6.20 -2.41
N LEU A 145 2.13 7.50 -2.57
CA LEU A 145 0.93 8.12 -1.99
C LEU A 145 -0.36 7.53 -2.57
N VAL A 146 -0.38 7.29 -3.88
CA VAL A 146 -1.53 6.69 -4.56
C VAL A 146 -1.67 5.21 -4.16
N ASP A 147 -0.57 4.49 -4.13
CA ASP A 147 -0.55 3.10 -3.72
C ASP A 147 -0.94 2.94 -2.26
N HIS A 148 -0.57 3.90 -1.41
CA HIS A 148 -1.00 3.93 -0.02
C HIS A 148 -2.54 4.06 0.12
N VAL A 149 -3.21 4.82 -0.76
CA VAL A 149 -4.70 4.87 -0.79
C VAL A 149 -5.28 3.52 -1.16
N LYS A 150 -4.76 2.88 -2.23
CA LYS A 150 -5.21 1.57 -2.70
C LYS A 150 -5.02 0.49 -1.62
N GLN A 151 -3.84 0.40 -1.03
CA GLN A 151 -3.52 -0.55 0.03
C GLN A 151 -4.40 -0.34 1.26
N SER A 152 -4.64 0.92 1.66
CA SER A 152 -5.53 1.23 2.78
C SER A 152 -6.96 0.76 2.53
N TYR A 153 -7.46 0.91 1.30
CA TYR A 153 -8.79 0.42 0.93
C TYR A 153 -8.86 -1.12 1.03
N GLN A 154 -7.88 -1.84 0.50
CA GLN A 154 -7.83 -3.30 0.57
C GLN A 154 -7.72 -3.80 2.02
N THR A 155 -6.87 -3.17 2.81
CA THR A 155 -6.69 -3.49 4.24
C THR A 155 -8.01 -3.32 5.01
N LEU A 156 -8.71 -2.21 4.76
CA LEU A 156 -9.98 -1.92 5.42
C LEU A 156 -11.10 -2.87 4.96
N LEU A 157 -11.10 -3.28 3.68
CA LEU A 157 -12.01 -4.30 3.16
C LEU A 157 -11.76 -5.67 3.80
N GLY A 158 -10.48 -6.06 3.96
CA GLY A 158 -10.11 -7.28 4.69
C GLY A 158 -10.62 -7.25 6.15
N ALA A 159 -10.45 -6.13 6.85
CA ALA A 159 -10.98 -5.93 8.19
C ALA A 159 -12.51 -6.01 8.26
N HIS A 160 -13.21 -5.40 7.28
CA HIS A 160 -14.67 -5.48 7.16
C HIS A 160 -15.15 -6.92 7.03
N ASN A 161 -14.53 -7.69 6.15
CA ASN A 161 -14.88 -9.09 5.92
C ASN A 161 -14.54 -9.97 7.14
N PHE A 162 -13.52 -9.60 7.92
CA PHE A 162 -13.10 -10.34 9.10
C PHE A 162 -14.05 -10.13 10.28
N SER A 163 -14.39 -8.86 10.62
CA SER A 163 -15.25 -8.54 11.79
C SER A 163 -15.84 -7.14 11.69
N GLN A 164 -16.87 -7.02 10.86
CA GLN A 164 -17.58 -5.76 10.61
C GLN A 164 -18.10 -5.10 11.89
N GLU A 165 -18.56 -5.89 12.86
CA GLU A 165 -19.14 -5.41 14.11
C GLU A 165 -18.15 -4.65 15.01
N CYS A 166 -16.85 -4.80 14.77
CA CYS A 166 -15.80 -4.06 15.48
C CYS A 166 -15.56 -2.66 14.90
N ILE A 167 -16.15 -2.32 13.76
CA ILE A 167 -15.82 -1.12 12.98
C ILE A 167 -17.02 -0.19 12.87
N HIS A 168 -16.85 1.05 13.32
CA HIS A 168 -17.79 2.14 13.07
C HIS A 168 -17.26 3.03 11.93
N TYR A 169 -17.98 3.05 10.81
CA TYR A 169 -17.58 3.84 9.65
C TYR A 169 -18.04 5.28 9.76
N VAL A 170 -17.12 6.21 9.48
CA VAL A 170 -17.39 7.65 9.43
C VAL A 170 -17.07 8.15 8.03
N GLU A 171 -18.09 8.46 7.25
CA GLU A 171 -17.89 9.07 5.94
C GLU A 171 -17.52 10.54 6.05
N TYR A 172 -16.54 10.96 5.28
CA TYR A 172 -16.10 12.36 5.26
C TYR A 172 -17.22 13.33 4.93
N GLU A 173 -18.05 12.99 3.96
CA GLU A 173 -19.18 13.79 3.51
C GLU A 173 -20.23 13.97 4.61
N ASP A 174 -20.52 12.91 5.38
CA ASP A 174 -21.44 12.95 6.51
C ASP A 174 -20.83 13.75 7.69
N LEU A 175 -19.54 13.54 7.99
CA LEU A 175 -18.82 14.30 9.02
C LEU A 175 -18.93 15.81 8.78
N VAL A 176 -18.85 16.25 7.51
CA VAL A 176 -18.88 17.68 7.17
C VAL A 176 -20.31 18.22 7.05
N SER A 177 -21.27 17.42 6.60
CA SER A 177 -22.66 17.85 6.39
C SER A 177 -23.56 17.67 7.60
N LYS A 178 -23.28 16.65 8.45
CA LYS A 178 -24.09 16.26 9.62
C LYS A 178 -23.20 15.94 10.83
N PRO A 179 -22.29 16.83 11.23
CA PRO A 179 -21.27 16.55 12.23
C PRO A 179 -21.84 16.10 13.58
N GLU A 180 -22.94 16.69 14.03
CA GLU A 180 -23.56 16.39 15.33
C GLU A 180 -24.10 14.93 15.35
N GLU A 181 -24.71 14.49 14.25
CA GLU A 181 -25.23 13.13 14.11
C GLU A 181 -24.07 12.12 14.12
N VAL A 182 -23.00 12.41 13.35
CA VAL A 182 -21.83 11.55 13.26
C VAL A 182 -21.12 11.44 14.62
N LEU A 183 -20.88 12.55 15.31
CA LEU A 183 -20.21 12.58 16.61
C LEU A 183 -21.02 11.84 17.67
N ARG A 184 -22.35 11.97 17.68
CA ARG A 184 -23.22 11.21 18.56
C ARG A 184 -23.17 9.71 18.29
N GLY A 185 -23.17 9.28 17.02
CA GLY A 185 -23.00 7.87 16.67
C GLY A 185 -21.68 7.29 17.15
N ILE A 186 -20.60 8.08 17.12
CA ILE A 186 -19.31 7.69 17.67
C ILE A 186 -19.39 7.55 19.21
N GLU A 187 -20.00 8.51 19.91
CA GLU A 187 -20.18 8.45 21.36
C GLU A 187 -20.96 7.19 21.78
N GLU A 188 -22.04 6.90 21.09
CA GLU A 188 -22.83 5.69 21.32
C GLU A 188 -22.02 4.43 21.07
N PHE A 189 -21.28 4.36 19.97
CA PHE A 189 -20.44 3.22 19.64
C PHE A 189 -19.31 3.01 20.68
N LEU A 190 -18.69 4.08 21.15
CA LEU A 190 -17.63 4.02 22.15
C LEU A 190 -18.13 4.00 23.61
N GLU A 191 -19.44 4.09 23.84
CA GLU A 191 -20.05 4.15 25.18
C GLU A 191 -19.54 5.34 26.00
N LEU A 192 -19.51 6.51 25.36
CA LEU A 192 -19.11 7.77 25.97
C LEU A 192 -20.32 8.58 26.42
N THR A 193 -20.11 9.51 27.32
CA THR A 193 -21.13 10.49 27.67
C THR A 193 -21.35 11.48 26.53
N PRO A 194 -22.59 11.93 26.26
CA PRO A 194 -22.84 12.93 25.22
C PRO A 194 -22.09 14.24 25.47
N HIS A 195 -21.44 14.79 24.43
CA HIS A 195 -20.69 16.03 24.50
C HIS A 195 -21.11 17.02 23.40
N THR A 196 -20.95 18.31 23.65
CA THR A 196 -21.16 19.36 22.64
C THR A 196 -19.80 19.84 22.11
N TYR A 197 -19.58 19.63 20.81
CA TYR A 197 -18.31 19.96 20.15
C TYR A 197 -18.34 21.36 19.53
N ASP A 198 -17.24 22.11 19.66
CA ASP A 198 -17.06 23.37 18.95
C ASP A 198 -16.55 23.14 17.53
N LEU A 199 -17.46 23.18 16.57
CA LEU A 199 -17.18 22.97 15.15
C LEU A 199 -16.51 24.19 14.48
N ASN A 200 -16.40 25.32 15.18
CA ASN A 200 -15.83 26.56 14.67
C ASN A 200 -14.42 26.84 15.20
N ASN A 201 -13.96 26.05 16.18
CA ASN A 201 -12.65 26.23 16.80
C ASN A 201 -11.92 24.89 16.96
N ILE A 202 -11.64 24.23 15.85
CA ILE A 202 -10.95 22.93 15.82
C ILE A 202 -9.46 23.17 15.96
N ASP A 203 -8.86 22.60 17.02
CA ASP A 203 -7.42 22.66 17.28
C ASP A 203 -6.78 21.29 17.02
N ALA A 204 -5.87 21.23 16.06
CA ALA A 204 -5.10 20.06 15.70
C ALA A 204 -3.59 20.24 15.99
N SER A 205 -3.21 21.24 16.79
CA SER A 205 -1.80 21.55 17.07
C SER A 205 -1.04 20.38 17.69
N ASN A 206 -1.72 19.57 18.50
CA ASN A 206 -1.15 18.38 19.15
C ASN A 206 -1.18 17.12 18.27
N LEU A 207 -1.74 17.20 17.06
CA LEU A 207 -1.92 16.08 16.14
C LEU A 207 -1.04 16.21 14.89
N GLN A 208 0.13 16.83 15.04
CA GLN A 208 1.11 16.96 13.97
C GLN A 208 1.74 15.61 13.66
N GLU A 209 1.83 15.26 12.40
CA GLU A 209 2.44 14.03 11.90
C GLU A 209 3.72 14.36 11.13
N LYS A 210 4.72 13.49 11.22
CA LYS A 210 6.02 13.67 10.54
C LYS A 210 6.05 13.03 9.15
N ASP A 211 4.97 12.45 8.70
CA ASP A 211 4.88 11.79 7.40
C ASP A 211 4.98 12.78 6.23
N GLU A 212 4.69 14.08 6.43
CA GLU A 212 4.97 15.13 5.45
C GLU A 212 6.47 15.21 5.08
N GLU A 213 7.36 14.97 6.05
CA GLU A 213 8.81 14.91 5.81
C GLU A 213 9.18 13.65 5.02
N VAL A 214 8.55 12.51 5.33
CA VAL A 214 8.79 11.23 4.66
C VAL A 214 8.31 11.28 3.22
N TRP A 215 7.12 11.81 2.99
CA TRP A 215 6.52 11.91 1.65
C TRP A 215 7.01 13.11 0.84
N GLN A 216 7.75 14.04 1.46
CA GLN A 216 8.16 15.32 0.87
C GLN A 216 6.98 16.16 0.30
N VAL A 217 5.82 16.02 0.92
CA VAL A 217 4.58 16.69 0.53
C VAL A 217 4.01 17.45 1.72
N GLN A 218 3.97 18.78 1.64
CA GLN A 218 3.44 19.62 2.70
C GLN A 218 1.92 19.75 2.64
N GLY A 219 1.29 19.90 3.80
CA GLY A 219 -0.15 20.17 3.90
C GLY A 219 -1.03 18.92 3.90
N LEU A 220 -0.46 17.73 4.06
CA LEU A 220 -1.21 16.48 4.17
C LEU A 220 -2.15 16.46 5.39
N HIS A 221 -1.76 17.12 6.48
CA HIS A 221 -2.49 17.15 7.76
C HIS A 221 -3.03 18.51 8.15
N ASN A 222 -3.11 19.46 7.21
CA ASN A 222 -3.67 20.77 7.48
C ASN A 222 -5.15 20.69 7.83
N VAL A 223 -5.50 21.04 9.06
CA VAL A 223 -6.86 21.13 9.58
C VAL A 223 -7.29 22.60 9.63
N ARG A 224 -8.47 22.89 9.10
CA ARG A 224 -9.06 24.23 9.21
C ARG A 224 -9.70 24.40 10.58
N LYS A 225 -9.62 25.60 11.14
CA LYS A 225 -10.26 25.93 12.44
C LYS A 225 -11.78 25.71 12.44
N LYS A 226 -12.41 25.82 11.29
CA LYS A 226 -13.86 25.61 11.14
C LYS A 226 -14.12 24.40 10.26
N LEU A 227 -15.02 23.53 10.73
CA LEU A 227 -15.49 22.38 9.94
C LEU A 227 -16.33 22.91 8.76
N LYS A 228 -15.80 22.75 7.57
CA LYS A 228 -16.44 23.20 6.34
C LYS A 228 -16.03 22.30 5.18
N LYS A 229 -16.98 21.93 4.33
CA LYS A 229 -16.69 21.26 3.08
C LYS A 229 -15.70 22.11 2.26
N ALA A 230 -14.67 21.47 1.75
CA ALA A 230 -13.74 22.13 0.86
C ALA A 230 -14.43 22.39 -0.48
N ASP A 231 -14.40 23.63 -0.93
CA ASP A 231 -14.77 23.99 -2.29
C ASP A 231 -13.57 23.65 -3.19
N THR A 232 -13.62 22.49 -3.82
CA THR A 232 -12.53 21.96 -4.64
C THR A 232 -13.10 21.37 -5.92
N GLN A 233 -12.29 21.36 -6.96
CA GLN A 233 -12.56 20.68 -8.21
C GLN A 233 -12.98 19.23 -7.95
N SER A 234 -13.88 18.68 -8.78
CA SER A 234 -14.32 17.30 -8.63
C SER A 234 -13.18 16.28 -8.79
N ALA A 235 -13.39 15.05 -8.33
CA ALA A 235 -12.42 13.99 -8.56
C ALA A 235 -12.31 13.67 -10.06
N GLU A 236 -13.42 13.66 -10.78
CA GLU A 236 -13.45 13.41 -12.22
C GLU A 236 -12.63 14.43 -13.00
N ASP A 237 -12.81 15.74 -12.71
CA ASP A 237 -12.01 16.80 -13.35
C ASP A 237 -10.52 16.75 -12.94
N THR A 238 -10.22 16.33 -11.70
CA THR A 238 -8.85 16.26 -11.21
C THR A 238 -8.07 15.08 -11.79
N LEU A 239 -8.73 13.93 -11.96
CA LEU A 239 -8.13 12.67 -12.41
C LEU A 239 -8.31 12.45 -13.91
N GLU A 240 -9.12 13.27 -14.57
CA GLU A 240 -9.36 13.24 -16.02
C GLU A 240 -9.76 11.84 -16.53
N HIS A 241 -9.17 11.40 -17.63
CA HIS A 241 -9.45 10.10 -18.25
C HIS A 241 -9.10 8.88 -17.36
N MET A 242 -8.33 9.09 -16.28
CA MET A 242 -7.94 8.02 -15.34
C MET A 242 -8.91 7.86 -14.15
N TYR A 243 -9.91 8.74 -14.02
CA TYR A 243 -10.90 8.72 -12.93
C TYR A 243 -11.51 7.33 -12.69
N ARG A 244 -11.97 6.68 -13.78
CA ARG A 244 -12.64 5.38 -13.68
C ARG A 244 -11.77 4.27 -13.08
N GLY A 245 -10.45 4.36 -13.19
CA GLY A 245 -9.52 3.40 -12.62
C GLY A 245 -9.45 3.45 -11.09
N PHE A 246 -9.98 4.50 -10.46
CA PHE A 246 -9.97 4.68 -9.02
C PHE A 246 -11.34 4.50 -8.37
N VAL A 247 -12.41 4.38 -9.16
CA VAL A 247 -13.77 4.15 -8.62
C VAL A 247 -13.83 2.75 -8.01
N GLN A 248 -14.12 2.70 -6.71
CA GLN A 248 -14.21 1.46 -5.95
C GLN A 248 -15.58 1.35 -5.24
N PRO A 249 -16.12 0.14 -5.04
CA PRO A 249 -17.34 -0.05 -4.27
C PRO A 249 -17.20 0.46 -2.84
N ARG A 250 -18.24 1.09 -2.34
CA ARG A 250 -18.35 1.52 -0.93
C ARG A 250 -18.90 0.36 -0.10
N PHE A 251 -18.04 -0.63 0.19
CA PHE A 251 -18.43 -1.82 0.94
C PHE A 251 -19.01 -1.47 2.32
N TRP A 252 -18.61 -0.36 2.91
CA TRP A 252 -19.16 0.15 4.16
C TRP A 252 -20.63 0.63 4.07
N ARG A 253 -21.14 0.79 2.85
CA ARG A 253 -22.56 1.03 2.54
C ARG A 253 -23.27 -0.22 2.02
N GLY A 254 -22.62 -1.37 2.06
CA GLY A 254 -23.18 -2.63 1.55
C GLY A 254 -23.13 -2.75 0.03
N GLU A 255 -22.37 -1.89 -0.67
CA GLU A 255 -22.14 -2.07 -2.10
C GLU A 255 -21.33 -3.35 -2.32
N GLN A 256 -21.80 -4.18 -3.25
CA GLN A 256 -21.19 -5.50 -3.47
C GLN A 256 -19.77 -5.36 -3.99
N THR A 257 -18.84 -5.98 -3.29
CA THR A 257 -17.44 -6.11 -3.69
C THR A 257 -17.21 -7.28 -4.65
N SER A 258 -18.26 -8.05 -4.97
CA SER A 258 -18.21 -9.20 -5.88
C SER A 258 -17.86 -8.87 -7.32
N ASN A 259 -17.87 -7.59 -7.70
CA ASN A 259 -17.38 -7.08 -8.98
C ASN A 259 -16.01 -6.41 -8.85
N LEU A 260 -15.30 -6.64 -7.73
CA LEU A 260 -13.95 -6.11 -7.58
C LEU A 260 -13.02 -6.69 -8.64
N PRO A 261 -12.11 -5.86 -9.16
CA PRO A 261 -11.03 -6.25 -10.06
C PRO A 261 -10.22 -7.45 -9.59
N VAL A 262 -10.01 -7.57 -8.28
CA VAL A 262 -9.35 -8.72 -7.65
C VAL A 262 -10.05 -10.03 -7.99
N HIS A 263 -11.38 -10.08 -7.97
CA HIS A 263 -12.11 -11.29 -8.34
C HIS A 263 -11.97 -11.63 -9.83
N GLN A 264 -12.03 -10.64 -10.72
CA GLN A 264 -11.80 -10.85 -12.15
C GLN A 264 -10.34 -11.24 -12.43
N LEU A 265 -9.39 -10.65 -11.72
CA LEU A 265 -7.99 -11.04 -11.79
C LEU A 265 -7.80 -12.50 -11.35
N ASP A 266 -8.43 -12.91 -10.26
CA ASP A 266 -8.36 -14.30 -9.77
C ASP A 266 -9.00 -15.29 -10.75
N ILE A 267 -10.12 -14.92 -11.38
CA ILE A 267 -10.73 -15.70 -12.46
C ILE A 267 -9.79 -15.78 -13.66
N MET A 268 -9.20 -14.68 -14.07
CA MET A 268 -8.20 -14.65 -15.14
C MET A 268 -7.02 -15.57 -14.85
N LEU A 269 -6.46 -15.50 -13.63
CA LEU A 269 -5.36 -16.35 -13.19
C LEU A 269 -5.77 -17.84 -13.19
N SER A 270 -6.97 -18.14 -12.69
CA SER A 270 -7.52 -19.52 -12.67
C SER A 270 -7.68 -20.06 -14.08
N GLN A 271 -8.25 -19.29 -15.00
CA GLN A 271 -8.37 -19.68 -16.42
C GLN A 271 -7.00 -19.92 -17.05
N GLY A 272 -6.03 -19.05 -16.77
CA GLY A 272 -4.65 -19.21 -17.26
C GLY A 272 -3.96 -20.48 -16.73
N LEU A 273 -4.17 -20.84 -15.48
CA LEU A 273 -3.66 -22.07 -14.86
C LEU A 273 -4.31 -23.32 -15.44
N MET A 274 -5.60 -23.25 -15.78
CA MET A 274 -6.33 -24.35 -16.45
C MET A 274 -5.95 -24.49 -17.94
N GLY A 275 -5.16 -23.59 -18.50
CA GLY A 275 -4.77 -23.57 -19.90
C GLY A 275 -5.78 -22.88 -20.84
N ASN A 276 -6.84 -22.30 -20.32
CA ASN A 276 -7.85 -21.56 -21.08
C ASN A 276 -7.35 -20.15 -21.42
N LEU A 277 -6.28 -20.07 -22.21
CA LEU A 277 -5.54 -18.82 -22.47
C LEU A 277 -6.37 -17.76 -23.16
N ASP A 278 -7.29 -18.14 -24.06
CA ASP A 278 -8.16 -17.19 -24.78
C ASP A 278 -9.16 -16.53 -23.82
N GLU A 279 -9.75 -17.29 -22.92
CA GLU A 279 -10.66 -16.75 -21.90
C GLU A 279 -9.90 -15.87 -20.88
N ALA A 280 -8.72 -16.32 -20.45
CA ALA A 280 -7.86 -15.53 -19.58
C ALA A 280 -7.46 -14.19 -20.22
N ALA A 281 -7.10 -14.20 -21.52
CA ALA A 281 -6.75 -12.99 -22.25
C ALA A 281 -7.95 -12.04 -22.40
N LYS A 282 -9.14 -12.57 -22.69
CA LYS A 282 -10.38 -11.78 -22.78
C LYS A 282 -10.71 -11.08 -21.45
N ILE A 283 -10.65 -11.81 -20.35
CA ILE A 283 -10.84 -11.21 -19.00
C ILE A 283 -9.77 -10.14 -18.76
N GLY A 284 -8.52 -10.39 -19.18
CA GLY A 284 -7.44 -9.41 -19.10
C GLY A 284 -7.67 -8.15 -19.96
N ASP A 285 -8.32 -8.28 -21.12
CA ASP A 285 -8.76 -7.16 -21.95
C ASP A 285 -9.81 -6.30 -21.24
N GLU A 286 -10.82 -6.96 -20.67
CA GLU A 286 -11.89 -6.29 -19.91
C GLU A 286 -11.34 -5.57 -18.68
N LEU A 287 -10.41 -6.20 -17.95
CA LEU A 287 -9.70 -5.58 -16.82
C LEU A 287 -8.87 -4.39 -17.27
N GLY A 288 -8.11 -4.54 -18.36
CA GLY A 288 -7.30 -3.45 -18.92
C GLY A 288 -8.11 -2.25 -19.40
N PHE A 289 -9.34 -2.49 -19.86
CA PHE A 289 -10.28 -1.43 -20.21
C PHE A 289 -10.86 -0.73 -18.98
N ARG A 290 -11.28 -1.50 -17.97
CA ARG A 290 -11.88 -0.97 -16.73
C ARG A 290 -10.84 -0.33 -15.83
N GLU A 291 -9.62 -0.87 -15.82
CA GLU A 291 -8.53 -0.49 -14.94
C GLU A 291 -7.22 -0.35 -15.69
N PRO A 292 -7.10 0.70 -16.49
CA PRO A 292 -5.91 0.92 -17.34
C PRO A 292 -4.61 1.03 -16.53
N LEU A 293 -4.70 1.28 -15.22
CA LEU A 293 -3.56 1.39 -14.30
C LEU A 293 -3.28 0.11 -13.49
N ASN A 294 -4.05 -0.96 -13.69
CA ASN A 294 -3.79 -2.22 -13.02
C ASN A 294 -2.62 -2.96 -13.69
N ASP A 295 -1.41 -2.63 -13.24
CA ASP A 295 -0.18 -3.21 -13.79
C ASP A 295 -0.05 -4.72 -13.49
N ARG A 296 -0.69 -5.22 -12.42
CA ARG A 296 -0.78 -6.65 -12.11
C ARG A 296 -1.62 -7.40 -13.14
N ALA A 297 -2.77 -6.86 -13.52
CA ALA A 297 -3.59 -7.43 -14.58
C ALA A 297 -2.85 -7.40 -15.93
N ALA A 298 -2.19 -6.29 -16.25
CA ALA A 298 -1.39 -6.16 -17.46
C ALA A 298 -0.25 -7.19 -17.52
N PHE A 299 0.50 -7.38 -16.43
CA PHE A 299 1.58 -8.35 -16.33
C PHE A 299 1.09 -9.78 -16.59
N ASN A 300 0.05 -10.22 -15.91
CA ASN A 300 -0.48 -11.57 -16.07
C ASN A 300 -1.06 -11.78 -17.48
N ARG A 301 -1.78 -10.81 -18.02
CA ARG A 301 -2.23 -10.83 -19.41
C ARG A 301 -1.06 -10.96 -20.38
N GLY A 302 0.05 -10.25 -20.12
CA GLY A 302 1.25 -10.33 -20.94
C GLY A 302 1.79 -11.76 -21.07
N TRP A 303 1.79 -12.53 -20.00
CA TRP A 303 2.18 -13.95 -20.05
C TRP A 303 1.23 -14.79 -20.91
N TYR A 304 -0.07 -14.53 -20.89
CA TYR A 304 -1.03 -15.25 -21.73
C TYR A 304 -0.86 -14.88 -23.21
N GLU A 305 -0.59 -13.60 -23.51
CA GLU A 305 -0.29 -13.16 -24.86
C GLU A 305 0.98 -13.83 -25.43
N ILE A 306 2.05 -13.93 -24.64
CA ILE A 306 3.27 -14.64 -25.03
C ILE A 306 2.97 -16.12 -25.33
N ARG A 307 2.20 -16.80 -24.49
CA ARG A 307 1.81 -18.19 -24.71
C ARG A 307 0.95 -18.40 -25.95
N ARG A 308 0.19 -17.38 -26.34
CA ARG A 308 -0.59 -17.37 -27.60
C ARG A 308 0.25 -17.01 -28.84
N GLY A 309 1.51 -16.67 -28.65
CA GLY A 309 2.43 -16.27 -29.72
C GLY A 309 2.49 -14.76 -30.00
N ASN A 310 1.73 -13.94 -29.30
CA ASN A 310 1.71 -12.49 -29.42
C ASN A 310 2.88 -11.87 -28.62
N LEU A 311 4.10 -12.17 -29.04
CA LEU A 311 5.32 -11.87 -28.27
C LEU A 311 5.49 -10.37 -28.00
N LEU A 312 5.32 -9.52 -29.00
CA LEU A 312 5.56 -8.08 -28.87
C LEU A 312 4.61 -7.42 -27.87
N ASP A 313 3.32 -7.69 -27.98
CA ASP A 313 2.31 -7.09 -27.11
C ASP A 313 2.39 -7.72 -25.69
N GLY A 314 2.68 -9.01 -25.64
CA GLY A 314 2.91 -9.69 -24.37
C GLY A 314 4.08 -9.08 -23.59
N HIS A 315 5.22 -8.84 -24.22
CA HIS A 315 6.37 -8.21 -23.55
C HIS A 315 6.09 -6.76 -23.12
N LYS A 316 5.36 -5.98 -23.92
CA LYS A 316 4.94 -4.62 -23.49
C LYS A 316 4.08 -4.63 -22.24
N LEU A 317 3.17 -5.60 -22.14
CA LEU A 317 2.31 -5.78 -20.96
C LEU A 317 3.07 -6.28 -19.74
N ILE A 318 4.00 -7.23 -19.92
CA ILE A 318 4.88 -7.71 -18.83
C ILE A 318 5.74 -6.57 -18.29
N PHE A 319 6.27 -5.71 -19.17
CA PHE A 319 7.09 -4.58 -18.76
C PHE A 319 6.34 -3.62 -17.82
N ARG A 320 5.05 -3.42 -18.02
CA ARG A 320 4.22 -2.62 -17.11
C ARG A 320 4.19 -3.16 -15.68
N GLY A 321 4.13 -4.48 -15.52
CA GLY A 321 4.09 -5.12 -14.20
C GLY A 321 5.42 -5.13 -13.43
N ARG A 322 6.52 -4.69 -14.06
CA ARG A 322 7.83 -4.63 -13.39
C ARG A 322 7.88 -3.63 -12.22
N HIS A 323 6.99 -2.67 -12.20
CA HIS A 323 6.86 -1.72 -11.09
C HIS A 323 6.14 -2.33 -9.86
N GLU A 324 5.45 -3.45 -10.05
CA GLU A 324 4.82 -4.20 -8.97
C GLU A 324 5.87 -5.08 -8.29
N SER A 325 6.14 -4.85 -7.01
CA SER A 325 7.16 -5.59 -6.21
C SER A 325 6.93 -7.11 -6.16
N VAL A 326 5.74 -7.58 -6.56
CA VAL A 326 5.35 -9.00 -6.59
C VAL A 326 5.89 -9.75 -7.82
N PHE A 327 6.31 -9.05 -8.90
CA PHE A 327 6.53 -9.66 -10.21
C PHE A 327 7.96 -9.61 -10.73
N GLY A 328 8.92 -9.44 -9.89
CA GLY A 328 10.30 -9.49 -10.31
C GLY A 328 11.13 -8.33 -9.78
N ASN A 329 12.31 -8.21 -10.31
CA ASN A 329 13.19 -7.13 -9.94
C ASN A 329 12.69 -5.82 -10.56
N PRO A 330 12.57 -4.75 -9.77
CA PRO A 330 12.28 -3.45 -10.33
C PRO A 330 13.38 -3.07 -11.34
N PRO A 331 13.07 -2.20 -12.33
CA PRO A 331 14.08 -1.66 -13.22
C PRO A 331 15.27 -1.13 -12.41
N PRO A 332 16.52 -1.30 -12.89
CA PRO A 332 17.67 -0.79 -12.18
C PRO A 332 17.55 0.72 -12.02
N ARG A 333 17.83 1.23 -10.81
CA ARG A 333 17.80 2.67 -10.51
C ARG A 333 19.08 3.33 -11.05
N VAL A 334 19.21 3.39 -12.37
CA VAL A 334 20.33 4.02 -13.06
C VAL A 334 19.86 5.28 -13.82
N PRO A 335 20.70 6.31 -13.94
CA PRO A 335 20.31 7.57 -14.59
C PRO A 335 20.24 7.47 -16.13
N THR A 336 20.66 6.37 -16.69
CA THR A 336 20.71 6.15 -18.14
C THR A 336 19.38 5.63 -18.67
N PRO A 337 19.03 5.93 -19.92
CA PRO A 337 17.78 5.45 -20.52
C PRO A 337 17.85 3.94 -20.82
N MET A 338 16.68 3.32 -20.92
CA MET A 338 16.57 1.95 -21.45
C MET A 338 16.99 1.96 -22.93
N TRP A 339 17.69 0.90 -23.35
CA TRP A 339 18.15 0.76 -24.73
C TRP A 339 16.97 0.65 -25.72
N ASP A 340 17.03 1.40 -26.79
CA ASP A 340 16.00 1.47 -27.83
C ASP A 340 16.09 0.32 -28.88
N GLY A 341 17.05 -0.58 -28.75
CA GLY A 341 17.28 -1.68 -29.66
C GLY A 341 18.11 -1.33 -30.91
N VAL A 342 18.49 -0.06 -31.12
CA VAL A 342 19.18 0.42 -32.34
C VAL A 342 20.41 1.30 -32.05
N SER A 343 20.40 2.12 -31.02
CA SER A 343 21.50 3.02 -30.67
C SER A 343 22.75 2.24 -30.31
N LYS A 344 23.93 2.76 -30.71
CA LYS A 344 25.21 2.15 -30.37
C LYS A 344 25.76 2.78 -29.11
N GLY A 345 26.39 1.96 -28.28
CA GLY A 345 26.99 2.41 -27.02
C GLY A 345 27.30 1.24 -26.10
N THR A 346 27.66 1.56 -24.89
CA THR A 346 27.84 0.58 -23.82
C THR A 346 26.50 0.27 -23.16
N ILE A 347 26.09 -0.99 -23.19
CA ILE A 347 24.82 -1.46 -22.61
C ILE A 347 25.09 -2.20 -21.31
N LEU A 348 24.44 -1.80 -20.24
CA LEU A 348 24.33 -2.56 -19.01
C LEU A 348 23.16 -3.54 -19.16
N LEU A 349 23.48 -4.81 -19.39
CA LEU A 349 22.49 -5.88 -19.41
C LEU A 349 22.30 -6.43 -17.99
N ASN A 350 21.19 -6.05 -17.37
CA ASN A 350 20.82 -6.53 -16.03
C ASN A 350 20.06 -7.85 -16.15
N MET A 351 20.73 -8.95 -15.78
CA MET A 351 20.14 -10.29 -15.84
C MET A 351 19.16 -10.47 -14.68
N GLU A 352 17.96 -10.90 -14.96
CA GLU A 352 16.88 -11.06 -14.00
C GLU A 352 16.46 -12.51 -13.80
N GLY A 353 15.70 -12.74 -12.74
CA GLY A 353 15.14 -14.05 -12.42
C GLY A 353 16.16 -15.05 -11.85
N GLY A 354 15.81 -16.31 -11.94
CA GLY A 354 16.66 -17.42 -11.53
C GLY A 354 17.83 -17.68 -12.48
N LEU A 355 18.71 -18.59 -12.12
CA LEU A 355 19.89 -18.92 -12.95
C LEU A 355 19.51 -19.36 -14.38
N GLY A 356 18.40 -20.10 -14.50
CA GLY A 356 17.89 -20.55 -15.81
C GLY A 356 17.42 -19.40 -16.70
N ASP A 357 16.74 -18.41 -16.10
CA ASP A 357 16.25 -17.21 -16.80
C ASP A 357 17.44 -16.38 -17.30
N GLN A 358 18.45 -16.19 -16.47
CA GLN A 358 19.68 -15.45 -16.83
C GLN A 358 20.42 -16.15 -17.98
N ILE A 359 20.53 -17.48 -17.97
CA ILE A 359 21.12 -18.24 -19.07
C ILE A 359 20.29 -18.08 -20.35
N HIS A 360 18.97 -18.14 -20.25
CA HIS A 360 18.08 -17.95 -21.40
C HIS A 360 18.26 -16.56 -22.04
N CYS A 361 18.43 -15.53 -21.23
CA CYS A 361 18.65 -14.16 -21.70
C CYS A 361 20.04 -13.93 -22.36
N ALA A 362 20.97 -14.89 -22.26
CA ALA A 362 22.29 -14.79 -22.87
C ALA A 362 22.25 -14.57 -24.41
N GLY A 363 21.19 -14.99 -25.06
CA GLY A 363 20.96 -14.71 -26.49
C GLY A 363 20.96 -13.21 -26.84
N MET A 364 20.54 -12.35 -25.90
CA MET A 364 20.51 -10.89 -26.05
C MET A 364 21.92 -10.32 -26.24
N ILE A 365 22.92 -10.89 -25.57
CA ILE A 365 24.33 -10.44 -25.68
C ILE A 365 24.79 -10.48 -27.14
N ARG A 366 24.54 -11.62 -27.81
CA ARG A 366 24.91 -11.79 -29.23
C ARG A 366 24.22 -10.76 -30.14
N TYR A 367 22.95 -10.48 -29.86
CA TYR A 367 22.17 -9.48 -30.61
C TYR A 367 22.76 -8.09 -30.45
N MET A 368 23.05 -7.66 -29.20
CA MET A 368 23.65 -6.35 -28.90
C MET A 368 25.02 -6.18 -29.55
N VAL A 369 25.87 -7.20 -29.44
CA VAL A 369 27.22 -7.20 -30.05
C VAL A 369 27.11 -7.12 -31.59
N LYS A 370 26.15 -7.85 -32.20
CA LYS A 370 25.91 -7.76 -33.63
C LYS A 370 25.45 -6.36 -34.08
N LYS A 371 24.79 -5.62 -33.18
CA LYS A 371 24.41 -4.22 -33.40
C LYS A 371 25.56 -3.24 -33.20
N GLY A 372 26.71 -3.72 -32.77
CA GLY A 372 27.92 -2.91 -32.55
C GLY A 372 27.96 -2.21 -31.20
N CYS A 373 27.32 -2.81 -30.19
CA CYS A 373 27.34 -2.34 -28.81
C CYS A 373 28.39 -3.10 -27.99
N ASP A 374 28.98 -2.42 -26.99
CA ASP A 374 29.76 -3.04 -25.91
C ASP A 374 28.76 -3.48 -24.81
N VAL A 375 28.91 -4.71 -24.31
CA VAL A 375 27.99 -5.26 -23.32
C VAL A 375 28.68 -5.46 -21.98
N ILE A 376 28.10 -4.89 -20.92
CA ILE A 376 28.43 -5.17 -19.54
C ILE A 376 27.30 -6.00 -18.97
N VAL A 377 27.62 -7.17 -18.43
CA VAL A 377 26.60 -8.09 -17.88
C VAL A 377 26.57 -7.96 -16.35
N ALA A 378 25.45 -7.59 -15.79
CA ALA A 378 25.18 -7.67 -14.36
C ALA A 378 24.40 -8.96 -14.07
N CYS A 379 25.00 -9.92 -13.37
CA CYS A 379 24.42 -11.25 -13.16
C CYS A 379 24.71 -11.80 -11.77
N SER A 380 24.09 -12.95 -11.46
CA SER A 380 24.41 -13.73 -10.27
C SER A 380 25.86 -14.20 -10.30
N GLY A 381 26.56 -14.13 -9.17
CA GLY A 381 27.98 -14.47 -9.07
C GLY A 381 28.33 -15.88 -9.58
N SER A 382 27.42 -16.84 -9.41
CA SER A 382 27.56 -18.23 -9.91
C SER A 382 27.61 -18.34 -11.44
N LEU A 383 27.10 -17.37 -12.17
CA LEU A 383 27.09 -17.31 -13.63
C LEU A 383 28.18 -16.41 -14.21
N ALA A 384 28.92 -15.68 -13.37
CA ALA A 384 29.92 -14.70 -13.82
C ALA A 384 30.98 -15.30 -14.77
N THR A 385 31.43 -16.51 -14.50
CA THR A 385 32.42 -17.18 -15.38
C THR A 385 31.83 -17.50 -16.75
N LEU A 386 30.58 -17.98 -16.79
CA LEU A 386 29.88 -18.30 -18.03
C LEU A 386 29.76 -17.07 -18.94
N PHE A 387 29.33 -15.94 -18.39
CA PHE A 387 29.12 -14.74 -19.19
C PHE A 387 30.43 -14.02 -19.55
N ARG A 388 31.50 -14.15 -18.72
CA ARG A 388 32.80 -13.51 -18.97
C ARG A 388 33.45 -14.01 -20.26
N ASP A 389 33.24 -15.29 -20.57
CA ASP A 389 33.87 -15.92 -21.74
C ASP A 389 33.00 -15.77 -23.01
N MET A 390 31.87 -15.08 -22.92
CA MET A 390 31.00 -14.83 -24.09
C MET A 390 31.63 -13.74 -25.00
N PRO A 391 31.68 -14.00 -26.32
CA PRO A 391 32.20 -13.01 -27.27
C PRO A 391 31.43 -11.68 -27.20
N GLY A 392 32.16 -10.57 -27.02
CA GLY A 392 31.64 -9.21 -26.98
C GLY A 392 31.17 -8.73 -25.62
N VAL A 393 31.32 -9.55 -24.60
CA VAL A 393 31.16 -9.08 -23.21
C VAL A 393 32.43 -8.32 -22.79
N ARG A 394 32.25 -7.05 -22.46
CA ARG A 394 33.33 -6.17 -22.01
C ARG A 394 33.67 -6.39 -20.54
N ALA A 395 32.66 -6.60 -19.70
CA ALA A 395 32.82 -6.86 -18.28
C ALA A 395 31.58 -7.65 -17.72
N VAL A 396 31.83 -8.37 -16.63
CA VAL A 396 30.79 -9.00 -15.84
C VAL A 396 30.90 -8.49 -14.41
N VAL A 397 29.79 -8.03 -13.87
CA VAL A 397 29.65 -7.48 -12.52
C VAL A 397 28.54 -8.18 -11.76
N GLN A 398 28.57 -8.11 -10.45
CA GLN A 398 27.44 -8.53 -9.63
C GLN A 398 26.31 -7.50 -9.74
N GLN A 399 25.06 -7.94 -9.61
CA GLN A 399 23.90 -7.06 -9.78
C GLN A 399 23.92 -5.85 -8.84
N GLU A 400 24.40 -6.03 -7.61
CA GLU A 400 24.51 -4.96 -6.62
C GLU A 400 25.52 -3.89 -6.98
N ALA A 401 26.52 -4.26 -7.78
CA ALA A 401 27.57 -3.33 -8.24
C ALA A 401 27.19 -2.57 -9.52
N ALA A 402 26.08 -2.92 -10.16
CA ALA A 402 25.67 -2.33 -11.43
C ALA A 402 25.43 -0.81 -11.38
N PHE A 403 25.04 -0.27 -10.23
CA PHE A 403 24.73 1.15 -10.03
C PHE A 403 25.93 2.10 -10.20
N GLY A 404 27.16 1.62 -10.00
CA GLY A 404 28.38 2.40 -10.13
C GLY A 404 29.08 2.29 -11.49
N ILE A 405 28.51 1.53 -12.42
CA ILE A 405 29.14 1.24 -13.70
C ILE A 405 28.77 2.29 -14.76
N VAL A 406 29.76 2.86 -15.43
CA VAL A 406 29.55 3.81 -16.53
C VAL A 406 29.03 3.05 -17.76
N HIS A 407 27.85 3.43 -18.23
CA HIS A 407 27.19 2.88 -19.42
C HIS A 407 26.28 3.94 -20.06
N ASP A 408 25.89 3.73 -21.31
CA ASP A 408 25.06 4.65 -22.05
C ASP A 408 23.58 4.25 -21.96
N PHE A 409 23.30 2.95 -21.94
CA PHE A 409 21.96 2.39 -21.89
C PHE A 409 21.90 1.19 -20.94
N TRP A 410 20.70 0.86 -20.45
CA TRP A 410 20.45 -0.39 -19.73
C TRP A 410 19.35 -1.22 -20.41
N VAL A 411 19.32 -2.53 -20.13
CA VAL A 411 18.28 -3.49 -20.52
C VAL A 411 17.99 -4.44 -19.39
#